data_de791c96f6ba98bd3785884a9d06bde6
#
_entry.id   de791c96f6ba98bd3785884a9d06bde6
#
_cell.length_a   1.000
_cell.length_b   1.000
_cell.length_c   1.000
_cell.angle_alpha   90.00
_cell.angle_beta   90.00
_cell.angle_gamma   90.00
#
_symmetry.space_group_name_H-M   'P 1'
#
loop_
_entity.id
_entity.type
_entity.pdbx_description
1 polymer ?
#
loop_
_entity_poly.entity_id
_entity_poly.type
_entity_poly.pdbx_seq_one_letter_code
_entity_poly.pdbx_strand_id
1 'polypeptide(L)'
;MNNAKQGVRTRIAQQCVTTGCLILIFAVSPIVLFAQPAALSPPQLDQLVARIALYPDPLLANVLSASTYWTEIPEAAAWADQHSYLKGDALAQAMQADHLQWDPNIMALLPFPSVLDMMARDPAWTQQLGNAVLTQDSDVMDAVQRMRQRAMGYGYLTPNDCMNVTSSGGYIQILPVDPNVVYVPYYDPVVVFAPPRPGFAIGGAIRFGPGITIGAAFGGWGWWLGSGFAWPSHTILIDRRPWDRVWVNRSAYIHPYVHPWVRPVGPRVEVHRFKR
;
A
#
# COMPACT_ATOMS: atom_id res chain seq x y z
N MET A 1 14.42 -84.62 65.05
CA MET A 1 14.57 -85.86 64.30
C MET A 1 14.49 -85.61 62.80
N ASN A 2 15.55 -85.94 62.14
CA ASN A 2 15.69 -86.29 60.72
C ASN A 2 15.40 -85.21 59.66
N ASN A 3 16.47 -84.73 59.10
CA ASN A 3 17.17 -85.24 57.87
C ASN A 3 16.44 -84.67 56.58
N ALA A 4 17.04 -84.18 55.73
CA ALA A 4 18.34 -84.14 55.07
C ALA A 4 18.11 -83.88 53.57
N LYS A 5 19.11 -83.29 52.99
CA LYS A 5 19.53 -83.40 51.56
C LYS A 5 18.88 -82.61 50.48
N GLN A 6 19.57 -81.58 50.09
CA GLN A 6 20.36 -81.51 48.83
C GLN A 6 19.58 -81.73 47.54
N GLY A 7 19.65 -80.71 46.72
CA GLY A 7 19.33 -80.82 45.30
C GLY A 7 19.68 -79.47 44.56
N VAL A 8 20.96 -79.32 44.25
CA VAL A 8 21.46 -78.35 43.28
C VAL A 8 20.88 -78.73 41.92
N ARG A 9 20.14 -77.86 41.33
CA ARG A 9 19.89 -77.88 39.88
C ARG A 9 19.91 -76.46 39.32
N THR A 10 21.02 -76.20 38.68
CA THR A 10 21.27 -75.18 37.72
C THR A 10 20.12 -75.08 36.72
N ARG A 11 19.43 -73.96 36.67
CA ARG A 11 18.54 -73.60 35.55
C ARG A 11 19.06 -72.31 34.89
N ILE A 12 19.51 -72.53 33.71
CA ILE A 12 19.95 -71.58 32.75
C ILE A 12 18.78 -70.61 32.55
N ALA A 13 18.99 -69.36 32.93
CA ALA A 13 18.02 -68.28 32.63
C ALA A 13 18.21 -67.93 31.17
N GLN A 14 17.20 -68.21 30.36
CA GLN A 14 17.05 -67.72 29.03
C GLN A 14 16.73 -66.21 29.11
N GLN A 15 17.68 -65.37 28.75
CA GLN A 15 17.47 -64.00 28.52
C GLN A 15 16.66 -63.82 27.20
N CYS A 16 15.38 -63.53 27.33
CA CYS A 16 14.61 -62.99 26.23
C CYS A 16 15.02 -61.52 26.02
N VAL A 17 15.83 -61.30 24.99
CA VAL A 17 16.12 -59.98 24.46
C VAL A 17 14.87 -59.53 23.71
N THR A 18 14.03 -58.77 24.38
CA THR A 18 12.94 -58.02 23.72
C THR A 18 13.57 -56.79 23.07
N THR A 19 13.86 -56.90 21.79
CA THR A 19 14.25 -55.76 20.94
C THR A 19 13.04 -54.84 20.82
N GLY A 20 12.99 -53.81 21.67
CA GLY A 20 12.02 -52.74 21.56
C GLY A 20 12.33 -51.89 20.32
N CYS A 21 11.58 -52.13 19.25
CA CYS A 21 11.60 -51.25 18.07
C CYS A 21 10.97 -49.93 18.46
N LEU A 22 11.78 -48.92 18.84
CA LEU A 22 11.35 -47.55 19.03
C LEU A 22 11.07 -46.96 17.65
N ILE A 23 9.80 -47.00 17.20
CA ILE A 23 9.34 -46.31 16.03
C ILE A 23 9.29 -44.84 16.41
N LEU A 24 10.32 -44.06 16.07
CA LEU A 24 10.32 -42.60 16.08
C LEU A 24 9.37 -42.13 14.97
N ILE A 25 8.12 -41.90 15.34
CA ILE A 25 7.18 -41.20 14.47
C ILE A 25 7.65 -39.75 14.43
N PHE A 26 8.44 -39.39 13.42
CA PHE A 26 8.65 -38.02 13.03
C PHE A 26 7.28 -37.44 12.57
N ALA A 27 6.64 -36.75 13.47
CA ALA A 27 5.51 -35.92 13.10
C ALA A 27 6.05 -34.83 12.16
N VAL A 28 5.99 -35.07 10.85
CA VAL A 28 6.20 -34.07 9.83
C VAL A 28 5.01 -33.12 9.92
N SER A 29 5.11 -32.12 10.79
CA SER A 29 4.17 -31.00 10.76
C SER A 29 4.31 -30.35 9.38
N PRO A 30 3.22 -30.23 8.60
CA PRO A 30 3.30 -29.48 7.36
C PRO A 30 3.66 -28.03 7.73
N ILE A 31 4.88 -27.63 7.42
CA ILE A 31 5.26 -26.23 7.42
C ILE A 31 4.44 -25.63 6.28
N VAL A 32 3.31 -25.01 6.61
CA VAL A 32 2.56 -24.19 5.67
C VAL A 32 3.48 -22.99 5.39
N LEU A 33 4.30 -23.11 4.36
CA LEU A 33 5.00 -21.96 3.80
C LEU A 33 3.90 -21.05 3.23
N PHE A 34 3.54 -20.01 3.98
CA PHE A 34 2.83 -18.89 3.40
C PHE A 34 3.77 -18.25 2.38
N ALA A 35 3.54 -18.54 1.11
CA ALA A 35 4.27 -17.90 0.03
C ALA A 35 4.01 -16.40 0.12
N GLN A 36 5.04 -15.61 0.40
CA GLN A 36 4.95 -14.17 0.24
C GLN A 36 4.55 -13.89 -1.22
N PRO A 37 3.65 -12.93 -1.48
CA PRO A 37 3.35 -12.55 -2.84
C PRO A 37 4.67 -12.25 -3.55
N ALA A 38 4.83 -12.81 -4.74
CA ALA A 38 6.01 -12.54 -5.54
C ALA A 38 6.13 -11.03 -5.76
N ALA A 39 7.33 -10.50 -5.57
CA ALA A 39 7.60 -9.09 -5.82
C ALA A 39 7.21 -8.73 -7.27
N LEU A 40 6.45 -7.64 -7.43
CA LEU A 40 6.06 -7.16 -8.75
C LEU A 40 7.28 -6.58 -9.46
N SER A 41 7.41 -6.89 -10.74
CA SER A 41 8.44 -6.31 -11.60
C SER A 41 8.20 -4.82 -11.86
N PRO A 42 9.22 -4.03 -12.22
CA PRO A 42 9.04 -2.61 -12.52
C PRO A 42 7.94 -2.29 -13.53
N PRO A 43 7.76 -3.03 -14.67
CA PRO A 43 6.63 -2.79 -15.56
C PRO A 43 5.26 -3.08 -14.93
N GLN A 44 5.15 -4.07 -14.06
CA GLN A 44 3.91 -4.36 -13.34
C GLN A 44 3.58 -3.26 -12.34
N LEU A 45 4.58 -2.74 -11.64
CA LEU A 45 4.42 -1.59 -10.74
C LEU A 45 4.04 -0.32 -11.52
N ASP A 46 4.66 -0.08 -12.69
CA ASP A 46 4.29 1.04 -13.57
C ASP A 46 2.79 0.97 -13.95
N GLN A 47 2.30 -0.21 -14.34
CA GLN A 47 0.88 -0.43 -14.64
C GLN A 47 -0.02 -0.24 -13.42
N LEU A 48 0.43 -0.72 -12.26
CA LEU A 48 -0.33 -0.64 -11.02
C LEU A 48 -0.54 0.80 -10.59
N VAL A 49 0.50 1.65 -10.63
CA VAL A 49 0.41 3.06 -10.23
C VAL A 49 -0.13 3.97 -11.33
N ALA A 50 -0.27 3.51 -12.56
CA ALA A 50 -0.61 4.35 -13.72
C ALA A 50 -1.90 5.18 -13.52
N ARG A 51 -2.89 4.67 -12.77
CA ARG A 51 -4.16 5.36 -12.50
C ARG A 51 -4.03 6.55 -11.55
N ILE A 52 -2.97 6.59 -10.74
CA ILE A 52 -2.82 7.53 -9.62
C ILE A 52 -1.50 8.30 -9.66
N ALA A 53 -0.56 7.93 -10.52
CA ALA A 53 0.81 8.49 -10.54
C ALA A 53 0.84 10.02 -10.69
N LEU A 54 -0.16 10.61 -11.35
CA LEU A 54 -0.25 12.06 -11.58
C LEU A 54 -1.09 12.79 -10.53
N TYR A 55 -1.53 12.12 -9.48
CA TYR A 55 -2.19 12.77 -8.35
C TYR A 55 -1.22 13.71 -7.63
N PRO A 56 -1.69 14.84 -7.09
CA PRO A 56 -0.90 15.69 -6.19
C PRO A 56 -0.35 14.86 -5.02
N ASP A 57 0.88 15.18 -4.61
CA ASP A 57 1.61 14.40 -3.59
C ASP A 57 0.82 14.14 -2.30
N PRO A 58 0.08 15.13 -1.73
CA PRO A 58 -0.73 14.85 -0.54
C PRO A 58 -1.84 13.83 -0.78
N LEU A 59 -2.51 13.90 -1.92
CA LEU A 59 -3.57 12.95 -2.27
C LEU A 59 -2.98 11.56 -2.53
N LEU A 60 -1.89 11.48 -3.30
CA LEU A 60 -1.22 10.23 -3.62
C LEU A 60 -0.73 9.52 -2.35
N ALA A 61 -0.13 10.24 -1.41
CA ALA A 61 0.34 9.67 -0.15
C ALA A 61 -0.80 9.02 0.63
N ASN A 62 -1.95 9.70 0.74
CA ASN A 62 -3.13 9.14 1.40
C ASN A 62 -3.72 7.95 0.62
N VAL A 63 -3.75 7.97 -0.72
CA VAL A 63 -4.23 6.83 -1.53
C VAL A 63 -3.34 5.60 -1.33
N LEU A 64 -2.01 5.77 -1.38
CA LEU A 64 -1.06 4.67 -1.16
C LEU A 64 -1.21 4.09 0.24
N SER A 65 -1.29 4.93 1.27
CA SER A 65 -1.46 4.48 2.65
C SER A 65 -2.83 3.81 2.86
N ALA A 66 -3.93 4.42 2.38
CA ALA A 66 -5.29 3.89 2.49
C ALA A 66 -5.45 2.55 1.76
N SER A 67 -4.76 2.33 0.63
CA SER A 67 -4.82 1.06 -0.10
C SER A 67 -4.40 -0.14 0.73
N THR A 68 -3.59 0.07 1.77
CA THR A 68 -3.20 -0.97 2.71
C THR A 68 -4.32 -1.42 3.64
N TYR A 69 -5.45 -0.70 3.66
CA TYR A 69 -6.68 -0.98 4.40
C TYR A 69 -7.83 -1.28 3.42
N TRP A 70 -7.51 -1.93 2.33
CA TRP A 70 -8.41 -2.15 1.20
C TRP A 70 -9.78 -2.74 1.58
N THR A 71 -9.88 -3.46 2.70
CA THR A 71 -11.14 -4.03 3.19
C THR A 71 -12.13 -2.99 3.71
N GLU A 72 -11.64 -1.83 4.15
CA GLU A 72 -12.46 -0.72 4.68
C GLU A 72 -12.93 0.23 3.56
N ILE A 73 -12.26 0.22 2.41
CA ILE A 73 -12.52 1.14 1.30
C ILE A 73 -13.97 1.08 0.77
N PRO A 74 -14.60 -0.10 0.57
CA PRO A 74 -15.96 -0.15 0.04
C PRO A 74 -16.99 0.52 0.96
N GLU A 75 -16.86 0.34 2.28
CA GLU A 75 -17.74 0.96 3.25
C GLU A 75 -17.53 2.47 3.31
N ALA A 76 -16.27 2.91 3.32
CA ALA A 76 -15.91 4.33 3.28
C ALA A 76 -16.39 5.02 2.00
N ALA A 77 -16.32 4.34 0.85
CA ALA A 77 -16.83 4.84 -0.42
C ALA A 77 -18.34 5.02 -0.38
N ALA A 78 -19.07 4.04 0.15
CA ALA A 78 -20.52 4.12 0.29
C ALA A 78 -20.94 5.28 1.22
N TRP A 79 -20.23 5.46 2.34
CA TRP A 79 -20.49 6.59 3.24
C TRP A 79 -20.19 7.94 2.56
N ALA A 80 -19.07 8.06 1.86
CA ALA A 80 -18.69 9.28 1.14
C ALA A 80 -19.69 9.64 0.03
N ASP A 81 -20.24 8.65 -0.67
CA ASP A 81 -21.27 8.85 -1.68
C ASP A 81 -22.56 9.42 -1.06
N GLN A 82 -23.02 8.84 0.05
CA GLN A 82 -24.18 9.31 0.80
C GLN A 82 -24.01 10.74 1.32
N HIS A 83 -22.79 11.18 1.60
CA HIS A 83 -22.45 12.49 2.13
C HIS A 83 -21.80 13.42 1.09
N SER A 84 -21.86 13.08 -0.20
CA SER A 84 -21.21 13.81 -1.29
C SER A 84 -21.66 15.26 -1.44
N TYR A 85 -22.81 15.63 -0.88
CA TYR A 85 -23.32 16.99 -0.81
C TYR A 85 -22.64 17.86 0.27
N LEU A 86 -21.96 17.22 1.25
CA LEU A 86 -21.22 17.92 2.32
C LEU A 86 -19.80 18.23 1.86
N LYS A 87 -19.26 19.37 2.31
CA LYS A 87 -17.89 19.79 2.01
C LYS A 87 -17.24 20.48 3.21
N GLY A 88 -15.93 20.47 3.26
CA GLY A 88 -15.16 21.17 4.28
C GLY A 88 -15.59 20.82 5.70
N ASP A 89 -15.85 21.85 6.51
CA ASP A 89 -16.17 21.67 7.92
C ASP A 89 -17.51 20.93 8.17
N ALA A 90 -18.48 21.05 7.27
CA ALA A 90 -19.75 20.32 7.37
C ALA A 90 -19.53 18.79 7.20
N LEU A 91 -18.65 18.39 6.28
CA LEU A 91 -18.25 16.99 6.13
C LEU A 91 -17.52 16.49 7.37
N ALA A 92 -16.59 17.28 7.91
CA ALA A 92 -15.85 16.93 9.11
C ALA A 92 -16.78 16.78 10.33
N GLN A 93 -17.80 17.61 10.49
CA GLN A 93 -18.83 17.48 11.53
C GLN A 93 -19.63 16.17 11.38
N ALA A 94 -20.02 15.80 10.16
CA ALA A 94 -20.71 14.53 9.91
C ALA A 94 -19.84 13.34 10.27
N MET A 95 -18.55 13.34 9.90
CA MET A 95 -17.59 12.28 10.30
C MET A 95 -17.49 12.12 11.82
N GLN A 96 -17.51 13.24 12.56
CA GLN A 96 -17.48 13.20 14.03
C GLN A 96 -18.80 12.68 14.61
N ALA A 97 -19.94 13.11 14.04
CA ALA A 97 -21.26 12.69 14.50
C ALA A 97 -21.48 11.18 14.32
N ASP A 98 -20.98 10.63 13.22
CA ASP A 98 -21.10 9.21 12.89
C ASP A 98 -20.06 8.32 13.58
N HIS A 99 -19.14 8.92 14.34
CA HIS A 99 -18.10 8.20 15.09
C HIS A 99 -17.33 7.19 14.25
N LEU A 100 -16.93 7.57 13.04
CA LEU A 100 -16.24 6.71 12.08
C LEU A 100 -14.96 6.10 12.69
N GLN A 101 -14.76 4.80 12.50
CA GLN A 101 -13.65 4.04 13.09
C GLN A 101 -12.58 3.63 12.06
N TRP A 102 -12.67 4.13 10.83
CA TRP A 102 -11.70 3.82 9.79
C TRP A 102 -10.33 4.43 10.08
N ASP A 103 -9.33 3.88 9.40
CA ASP A 103 -7.98 4.42 9.49
C ASP A 103 -7.95 5.91 9.07
N PRO A 104 -7.13 6.74 9.72
CA PRO A 104 -6.97 8.15 9.37
C PRO A 104 -6.72 8.42 7.89
N ASN A 105 -5.97 7.54 7.21
CA ASN A 105 -5.69 7.71 5.79
C ASN A 105 -6.93 7.50 4.91
N ILE A 106 -7.86 6.63 5.33
CA ILE A 106 -9.15 6.47 4.67
C ILE A 106 -10.03 7.69 4.94
N MET A 107 -10.08 8.15 6.19
CA MET A 107 -10.85 9.35 6.54
C MET A 107 -10.35 10.59 5.78
N ALA A 108 -9.05 10.70 5.51
CA ALA A 108 -8.48 11.75 4.68
C ALA A 108 -8.96 11.71 3.22
N LEU A 109 -9.46 10.57 2.74
CA LEU A 109 -10.01 10.42 1.38
C LEU A 109 -11.51 10.69 1.29
N LEU A 110 -12.24 10.85 2.39
CA LEU A 110 -13.69 11.10 2.37
C LEU A 110 -14.09 12.37 1.60
N PRO A 111 -13.29 13.45 1.56
CA PRO A 111 -13.56 14.58 0.69
C PRO A 111 -13.47 14.26 -0.82
N PHE A 112 -12.91 13.09 -1.17
CA PHE A 112 -12.65 12.66 -2.55
C PHE A 112 -13.47 11.41 -2.92
N PRO A 113 -14.81 11.50 -2.97
CA PRO A 113 -15.66 10.33 -3.21
C PRO A 113 -15.33 9.63 -4.54
N SER A 114 -14.92 10.36 -5.57
CA SER A 114 -14.50 9.78 -6.85
C SER A 114 -13.25 8.90 -6.75
N VAL A 115 -12.33 9.22 -5.84
CA VAL A 115 -11.12 8.43 -5.59
C VAL A 115 -11.47 7.16 -4.83
N LEU A 116 -12.27 7.28 -3.76
CA LEU A 116 -12.75 6.12 -3.00
C LEU A 116 -13.59 5.18 -3.88
N ASP A 117 -14.45 5.73 -4.73
CA ASP A 117 -15.26 4.97 -5.67
C ASP A 117 -14.38 4.20 -6.70
N MET A 118 -13.35 4.85 -7.24
CA MET A 118 -12.37 4.18 -8.12
C MET A 118 -11.67 3.02 -7.41
N MET A 119 -11.29 3.19 -6.14
CA MET A 119 -10.67 2.14 -5.33
C MET A 119 -11.65 1.01 -4.98
N ALA A 120 -12.90 1.35 -4.64
CA ALA A 120 -13.95 0.41 -4.27
C ALA A 120 -14.44 -0.45 -5.45
N ARG A 121 -14.51 0.13 -6.66
CA ARG A 121 -14.93 -0.60 -7.88
C ARG A 121 -13.93 -1.64 -8.35
N ASP A 122 -12.66 -1.50 -7.99
CA ASP A 122 -11.62 -2.47 -8.35
C ASP A 122 -10.86 -2.91 -7.09
N PRO A 123 -11.51 -3.72 -6.23
CA PRO A 123 -10.91 -4.14 -4.97
C PRO A 123 -9.66 -5.00 -5.17
N ALA A 124 -9.56 -5.71 -6.29
CA ALA A 124 -8.37 -6.50 -6.60
C ALA A 124 -7.16 -5.60 -6.89
N TRP A 125 -7.37 -4.53 -7.66
CA TRP A 125 -6.34 -3.51 -7.89
C TRP A 125 -5.95 -2.81 -6.58
N THR A 126 -6.92 -2.41 -5.76
CA THR A 126 -6.67 -1.73 -4.48
C THR A 126 -5.89 -2.61 -3.52
N GLN A 127 -6.25 -3.89 -3.42
CA GLN A 127 -5.52 -4.88 -2.63
C GLN A 127 -4.09 -5.08 -3.15
N GLN A 128 -3.92 -5.20 -4.47
CA GLN A 128 -2.60 -5.36 -5.08
C GLN A 128 -1.72 -4.14 -4.81
N LEU A 129 -2.28 -2.93 -4.92
CA LEU A 129 -1.59 -1.68 -4.60
C LEU A 129 -1.17 -1.66 -3.12
N GLY A 130 -2.08 -1.95 -2.20
CA GLY A 130 -1.80 -2.02 -0.77
C GLY A 130 -0.72 -3.05 -0.42
N ASN A 131 -0.77 -4.23 -1.02
CA ASN A 131 0.25 -5.25 -0.84
C ASN A 131 1.62 -4.78 -1.37
N ALA A 132 1.66 -4.13 -2.54
CA ALA A 132 2.90 -3.56 -3.09
C ALA A 132 3.47 -2.47 -2.19
N VAL A 133 2.64 -1.57 -1.67
CA VAL A 133 3.06 -0.52 -0.71
C VAL A 133 3.65 -1.13 0.55
N LEU A 134 3.11 -2.25 1.05
CA LEU A 134 3.60 -2.91 2.25
C LEU A 134 4.88 -3.73 2.03
N THR A 135 5.11 -4.22 0.83
CA THR A 135 6.22 -5.14 0.51
C THR A 135 7.33 -4.52 -0.33
N GLN A 136 7.00 -3.47 -1.11
CA GLN A 136 7.88 -2.86 -2.11
C GLN A 136 7.68 -1.34 -2.17
N ASP A 137 7.54 -0.67 -1.03
CA ASP A 137 7.24 0.76 -0.94
C ASP A 137 8.16 1.64 -1.81
N SER A 138 9.47 1.40 -1.73
CA SER A 138 10.45 2.13 -2.54
C SER A 138 10.28 1.89 -4.03
N ASP A 139 10.00 0.65 -4.43
CA ASP A 139 9.80 0.32 -5.85
C ASP A 139 8.48 0.92 -6.37
N VAL A 140 7.45 1.00 -5.52
CA VAL A 140 6.19 1.70 -5.84
C VAL A 140 6.45 3.19 -6.05
N MET A 141 7.23 3.83 -5.17
CA MET A 141 7.59 5.25 -5.31
C MET A 141 8.44 5.49 -6.55
N ASP A 142 9.38 4.60 -6.87
CA ASP A 142 10.15 4.66 -8.11
C ASP A 142 9.27 4.49 -9.35
N ALA A 143 8.25 3.62 -9.29
CA ALA A 143 7.28 3.48 -10.36
C ALA A 143 6.49 4.77 -10.59
N VAL A 144 6.03 5.43 -9.51
CA VAL A 144 5.37 6.74 -9.61
C VAL A 144 6.30 7.75 -10.30
N GLN A 145 7.56 7.81 -9.92
CA GLN A 145 8.53 8.73 -10.53
C GLN A 145 8.79 8.41 -12.00
N ARG A 146 8.92 7.13 -12.38
CA ARG A 146 9.04 6.74 -13.80
C ARG A 146 7.83 7.17 -14.62
N MET A 147 6.62 7.02 -14.08
CA MET A 147 5.40 7.42 -14.78
C MET A 147 5.32 8.94 -14.92
N ARG A 148 5.66 9.71 -13.88
CA ARG A 148 5.74 11.17 -13.92
C ARG A 148 6.78 11.65 -14.93
N GLN A 149 7.97 11.07 -14.93
CA GLN A 149 9.03 11.38 -15.90
C GLN A 149 8.57 11.13 -17.33
N ARG A 150 7.85 10.01 -17.57
CA ARG A 150 7.29 9.67 -18.87
C ARG A 150 6.24 10.68 -19.33
N ALA A 151 5.28 11.02 -18.47
CA ALA A 151 4.25 12.02 -18.78
C ALA A 151 4.84 13.41 -19.02
N MET A 152 5.84 13.81 -18.23
CA MET A 152 6.56 15.09 -18.42
C MET A 152 7.37 15.07 -19.73
N GLY A 153 8.09 13.98 -20.01
CA GLY A 153 8.89 13.83 -21.22
C GLY A 153 8.07 13.88 -22.51
N TYR A 154 6.81 13.46 -22.43
CA TYR A 154 5.86 13.56 -23.56
C TYR A 154 5.08 14.89 -23.58
N GLY A 155 5.30 15.77 -22.61
CA GLY A 155 4.68 17.09 -22.53
C GLY A 155 3.24 17.07 -21.96
N TYR A 156 2.74 15.94 -21.46
CA TYR A 156 1.41 15.87 -20.85
C TYR A 156 1.41 16.46 -19.44
N LEU A 157 2.46 16.20 -18.65
CA LEU A 157 2.57 16.70 -17.28
C LEU A 157 3.30 18.04 -17.28
N THR A 158 2.53 19.11 -17.12
CA THR A 158 3.02 20.50 -17.06
C THR A 158 2.32 21.25 -15.92
N PRO A 159 2.97 22.27 -15.33
CA PRO A 159 2.30 23.17 -14.39
C PRO A 159 1.07 23.82 -15.03
N ASN A 160 0.02 24.04 -14.23
CA ASN A 160 -1.22 24.71 -14.66
C ASN A 160 -1.93 25.36 -13.45
N ASP A 161 -3.13 25.91 -13.64
CA ASP A 161 -3.89 26.59 -12.58
C ASP A 161 -4.37 25.67 -11.44
N CYS A 162 -4.30 24.34 -11.63
CA CYS A 162 -4.75 23.36 -10.64
C CYS A 162 -3.58 22.75 -9.85
N MET A 163 -2.39 22.65 -10.47
CA MET A 163 -1.24 21.99 -9.86
C MET A 163 0.10 22.62 -10.28
N ASN A 164 0.99 22.72 -9.32
CA ASN A 164 2.39 23.02 -9.51
C ASN A 164 3.15 21.71 -9.77
N VAL A 165 3.93 21.68 -10.84
CA VAL A 165 4.82 20.56 -11.17
C VAL A 165 6.25 21.06 -11.12
N THR A 166 7.04 20.53 -10.20
CA THR A 166 8.44 20.90 -10.02
C THR A 166 9.33 19.68 -10.13
N SER A 167 10.54 19.88 -10.65
CA SER A 167 11.56 18.84 -10.69
C SER A 167 12.78 19.29 -9.90
N SER A 168 13.11 18.54 -8.85
CA SER A 168 14.25 18.83 -7.98
C SER A 168 14.95 17.55 -7.58
N GLY A 169 16.28 17.52 -7.65
CA GLY A 169 17.08 16.37 -7.27
C GLY A 169 16.77 15.07 -8.06
N GLY A 170 16.20 15.19 -9.27
CA GLY A 170 15.80 14.07 -10.10
C GLY A 170 14.40 13.52 -9.81
N TYR A 171 13.67 14.13 -8.86
CA TYR A 171 12.30 13.77 -8.52
C TYR A 171 11.31 14.83 -8.98
N ILE A 172 10.16 14.37 -9.45
CA ILE A 172 9.05 15.23 -9.86
C ILE A 172 8.05 15.28 -8.72
N GLN A 173 7.75 16.48 -8.25
CA GLN A 173 6.73 16.76 -7.25
C GLN A 173 5.52 17.42 -7.92
N ILE A 174 4.34 16.99 -7.50
CA ILE A 174 3.07 17.58 -7.91
C ILE A 174 2.37 18.10 -6.66
N LEU A 175 2.21 19.40 -6.57
CA LEU A 175 1.57 20.04 -5.42
C LEU A 175 0.36 20.85 -5.89
N PRO A 176 -0.71 20.97 -5.08
CA PRO A 176 -1.78 21.91 -5.34
C PRO A 176 -1.24 23.33 -5.46
N VAL A 177 -1.84 24.16 -6.31
CA VAL A 177 -1.52 25.61 -6.40
C VAL A 177 -1.96 26.31 -5.12
N ASP A 178 -3.18 26.02 -4.65
CA ASP A 178 -3.68 26.42 -3.34
C ASP A 178 -3.61 25.21 -2.40
N PRO A 179 -2.87 25.26 -1.28
CA PRO A 179 -2.79 24.15 -0.32
C PRO A 179 -4.15 23.72 0.26
N ASN A 180 -5.15 24.59 0.22
CA ASN A 180 -6.48 24.31 0.74
C ASN A 180 -7.45 23.74 -0.31
N VAL A 181 -7.04 23.70 -1.59
CA VAL A 181 -7.91 23.24 -2.68
C VAL A 181 -7.18 22.21 -3.52
N VAL A 182 -7.72 21.01 -3.54
CA VAL A 182 -7.15 19.91 -4.31
C VAL A 182 -8.02 19.56 -5.50
N TYR A 183 -7.39 19.46 -6.64
CA TYR A 183 -8.02 19.02 -7.88
C TYR A 183 -7.57 17.58 -8.18
N VAL A 184 -8.55 16.70 -8.35
CA VAL A 184 -8.25 15.32 -8.77
C VAL A 184 -8.05 15.31 -10.28
N PRO A 185 -6.88 14.90 -10.80
CA PRO A 185 -6.68 14.75 -12.22
C PRO A 185 -7.35 13.48 -12.76
N TYR A 186 -8.03 13.61 -13.90
CA TYR A 186 -8.61 12.51 -14.65
C TYR A 186 -7.88 12.39 -15.99
N TYR A 187 -7.36 11.21 -16.27
CA TYR A 187 -6.62 10.93 -17.49
C TYR A 187 -6.72 9.47 -17.88
N ASP A 188 -6.51 9.21 -19.16
CA ASP A 188 -6.33 7.85 -19.67
C ASP A 188 -4.83 7.48 -19.59
N PRO A 189 -4.44 6.49 -18.77
CA PRO A 189 -3.06 6.06 -18.68
C PRO A 189 -2.46 5.61 -20.02
N VAL A 190 -3.27 5.04 -20.91
CA VAL A 190 -2.80 4.59 -22.23
C VAL A 190 -2.39 5.79 -23.10
N VAL A 191 -3.00 6.95 -22.88
CA VAL A 191 -2.70 8.18 -23.63
C VAL A 191 -1.52 8.93 -23.01
N VAL A 192 -1.59 9.23 -21.71
CA VAL A 192 -0.62 10.16 -21.09
C VAL A 192 0.76 9.56 -20.86
N PHE A 193 0.86 8.23 -20.86
CA PHE A 193 2.15 7.54 -20.73
C PHE A 193 2.66 6.93 -22.04
N ALA A 194 2.05 7.29 -23.16
CA ALA A 194 2.50 6.94 -24.50
C ALA A 194 2.99 8.18 -25.28
N PRO A 195 3.87 8.02 -26.27
CA PRO A 195 4.24 9.13 -27.14
C PRO A 195 3.02 9.75 -27.80
N PRO A 196 2.94 11.10 -27.87
CA PRO A 196 1.83 11.76 -28.51
C PRO A 196 1.78 11.39 -30.00
N ARG A 197 0.57 11.13 -30.50
CA ARG A 197 0.40 10.84 -31.92
C ARG A 197 0.63 12.13 -32.73
N PRO A 198 1.34 12.07 -33.86
CA PRO A 198 1.53 13.21 -34.74
C PRO A 198 0.19 13.88 -35.11
N GLY A 199 0.10 15.21 -34.97
CA GLY A 199 -1.11 15.97 -35.28
C GLY A 199 -2.17 16.02 -34.17
N PHE A 200 -1.98 15.38 -33.03
CA PHE A 200 -2.87 15.49 -31.88
C PHE A 200 -2.37 16.56 -30.90
N ALA A 201 -3.28 17.40 -30.41
CA ALA A 201 -2.98 18.35 -29.35
C ALA A 201 -2.77 17.61 -28.03
N ILE A 202 -1.68 17.92 -27.33
CA ILE A 202 -1.36 17.35 -26.00
C ILE A 202 -2.31 17.93 -24.94
N GLY A 203 -2.81 19.16 -25.16
CA GLY A 203 -3.73 19.84 -24.26
C GLY A 203 -5.05 19.08 -24.07
N GLY A 204 -5.49 18.94 -22.81
CA GLY A 204 -6.75 18.30 -22.45
C GLY A 204 -6.68 16.78 -22.26
N ALA A 205 -5.51 16.15 -22.39
CA ALA A 205 -5.32 14.74 -22.04
C ALA A 205 -5.43 14.50 -20.53
N ILE A 206 -5.05 15.48 -19.72
CA ILE A 206 -5.30 15.51 -18.28
C ILE A 206 -6.40 16.54 -18.04
N ARG A 207 -7.49 16.11 -17.44
CA ARG A 207 -8.63 16.96 -17.05
C ARG A 207 -8.71 17.00 -15.53
N PHE A 208 -9.31 18.05 -15.01
CA PHE A 208 -9.49 18.22 -13.58
C PHE A 208 -10.97 18.28 -13.24
N GLY A 209 -11.34 17.63 -12.14
CA GLY A 209 -12.64 17.80 -11.53
C GLY A 209 -12.78 19.18 -10.87
N PRO A 210 -13.92 19.44 -10.23
CA PRO A 210 -14.07 20.62 -9.41
C PRO A 210 -13.02 20.63 -8.29
N GLY A 211 -12.55 21.81 -7.90
CA GLY A 211 -11.67 21.97 -6.75
C GLY A 211 -12.38 21.52 -5.47
N ILE A 212 -11.71 20.68 -4.71
CA ILE A 212 -12.19 20.14 -3.44
C ILE A 212 -11.52 20.94 -2.34
N THR A 213 -12.31 21.75 -1.61
CA THR A 213 -11.80 22.52 -0.48
C THR A 213 -11.59 21.60 0.70
N ILE A 214 -10.37 21.58 1.21
CA ILE A 214 -10.03 20.93 2.46
C ILE A 214 -10.31 21.93 3.58
N GLY A 215 -11.40 21.75 4.29
CA GLY A 215 -11.81 22.66 5.37
C GLY A 215 -10.80 22.67 6.53
N ALA A 216 -10.92 23.70 7.38
CA ALA A 216 -10.05 23.88 8.54
C ALA A 216 -10.10 22.68 9.50
N ALA A 217 -11.23 22.00 9.62
CA ALA A 217 -11.39 20.80 10.43
C ALA A 217 -10.53 19.65 9.90
N PHE A 218 -10.40 19.47 8.57
CA PHE A 218 -9.48 18.49 7.99
C PHE A 218 -8.02 18.91 8.16
N GLY A 219 -7.72 20.20 8.04
CA GLY A 219 -6.39 20.75 8.31
C GLY A 219 -5.99 20.61 9.78
N GLY A 220 -6.96 20.74 10.70
CA GLY A 220 -6.76 20.58 12.15
C GLY A 220 -6.50 19.12 12.57
N TRP A 221 -6.87 18.14 11.75
CA TRP A 221 -6.59 16.73 11.99
C TRP A 221 -5.18 16.32 11.55
N GLY A 222 -4.39 17.24 11.01
CA GLY A 222 -2.98 17.04 10.68
C GLY A 222 -2.72 16.17 9.45
N TRP A 223 -3.68 15.34 9.06
CA TRP A 223 -3.49 14.26 8.08
C TRP A 223 -3.32 14.75 6.66
N TRP A 224 -3.86 15.91 6.33
CA TRP A 224 -3.81 16.42 4.99
C TRP A 224 -2.62 17.36 4.75
N LEU A 225 -2.46 18.39 5.57
CA LEU A 225 -1.47 19.47 5.35
C LEU A 225 -0.01 19.02 5.50
N GLY A 226 0.22 17.80 6.00
CA GLY A 226 1.55 17.25 6.16
C GLY A 226 1.79 15.97 5.37
N SER A 227 0.82 15.55 4.56
CA SER A 227 0.94 14.37 3.71
C SER A 227 1.71 14.66 2.45
N GLY A 228 2.51 13.70 1.99
CA GLY A 228 3.36 13.81 0.81
C GLY A 228 4.50 12.79 0.83
N PHE A 229 5.63 13.18 0.30
CA PHE A 229 6.77 12.29 0.17
C PHE A 229 8.09 12.96 0.50
N ALA A 230 8.95 12.23 1.18
CA ALA A 230 10.39 12.47 1.17
C ALA A 230 11.00 11.57 0.08
N TRP A 231 10.93 12.04 -1.17
CA TRP A 231 11.31 11.25 -2.34
C TRP A 231 12.71 10.64 -2.28
N PRO A 232 13.76 11.37 -1.84
CA PRO A 232 15.13 10.80 -1.78
C PRO A 232 15.27 9.62 -0.81
N SER A 233 14.46 9.58 0.24
CA SER A 233 14.48 8.52 1.25
C SER A 233 13.39 7.47 1.01
N HIS A 234 12.60 7.58 -0.07
CA HIS A 234 11.46 6.69 -0.37
C HIS A 234 10.51 6.56 0.83
N THR A 235 10.15 7.69 1.42
CA THR A 235 9.32 7.72 2.61
C THR A 235 8.00 8.42 2.32
N ILE A 236 6.89 7.75 2.60
CA ILE A 236 5.56 8.36 2.63
C ILE A 236 5.46 9.16 3.92
N LEU A 237 5.01 10.39 3.83
CA LEU A 237 4.76 11.26 4.97
C LEU A 237 3.25 11.42 5.17
N ILE A 238 2.79 11.19 6.40
CA ILE A 238 1.44 11.50 6.84
C ILE A 238 1.56 12.39 8.08
N ASP A 239 0.91 13.53 8.08
CA ASP A 239 1.07 14.53 9.15
C ASP A 239 2.55 14.89 9.42
N ARG A 240 3.33 15.10 8.37
CA ARG A 240 4.78 15.40 8.42
C ARG A 240 5.64 14.33 9.09
N ARG A 241 5.08 13.16 9.38
CA ARG A 241 5.77 12.05 10.03
C ARG A 241 5.94 10.91 9.01
N PRO A 242 7.05 10.18 9.05
CA PRO A 242 7.18 8.96 8.30
C PRO A 242 5.99 8.04 8.60
N TRP A 243 5.27 7.66 7.54
CA TRP A 243 4.21 6.69 7.67
C TRP A 243 4.84 5.30 7.73
N ASP A 244 4.54 4.60 8.80
CA ASP A 244 5.00 3.23 9.01
C ASP A 244 3.80 2.37 9.42
N ARG A 245 3.51 1.38 8.61
CA ARG A 245 2.53 0.37 8.91
C ARG A 245 3.20 -0.93 9.25
N VAL A 246 3.13 -1.31 10.52
CA VAL A 246 3.62 -2.59 11.01
C VAL A 246 2.43 -3.53 11.23
N TRP A 247 2.50 -4.73 10.69
CA TRP A 247 1.43 -5.74 10.81
C TRP A 247 1.05 -6.05 12.25
N VAL A 248 2.02 -6.03 13.16
CA VAL A 248 1.85 -6.33 14.59
C VAL A 248 0.88 -5.37 15.28
N ASN A 249 0.72 -4.15 14.79
CA ASN A 249 -0.10 -3.10 15.41
C ASN A 249 -1.57 -3.16 15.01
N ARG A 250 -2.01 -4.24 14.33
CA ARG A 250 -3.30 -4.24 13.65
C ARG A 250 -4.13 -5.47 13.94
N SER A 251 -4.56 -5.55 15.19
CA SER A 251 -5.42 -6.63 15.67
C SER A 251 -6.76 -6.76 14.93
N ALA A 252 -7.22 -5.69 14.27
CA ALA A 252 -8.48 -5.66 13.53
C ALA A 252 -8.30 -5.91 12.02
N TYR A 253 -7.07 -5.98 11.51
CA TYR A 253 -6.81 -6.10 10.09
C TYR A 253 -6.48 -7.53 9.69
N ILE A 254 -7.37 -8.16 8.92
CA ILE A 254 -7.16 -9.52 8.39
C ILE A 254 -6.20 -9.41 7.21
N HIS A 255 -4.92 -9.63 7.47
CA HIS A 255 -3.92 -9.73 6.42
C HIS A 255 -3.43 -11.17 6.27
N PRO A 256 -3.11 -11.62 5.05
CA PRO A 256 -2.59 -12.97 4.82
C PRO A 256 -1.22 -13.24 5.47
N TYR A 257 -0.53 -12.22 5.98
CA TYR A 257 0.76 -12.38 6.64
C TYR A 257 0.59 -12.46 8.15
N VAL A 258 0.97 -13.59 8.72
CA VAL A 258 0.90 -13.87 10.17
C VAL A 258 2.10 -13.30 10.93
N HIS A 259 3.14 -12.85 10.22
CA HIS A 259 4.39 -12.38 10.81
C HIS A 259 4.62 -10.88 10.58
N PRO A 260 5.44 -10.23 11.44
CA PRO A 260 5.87 -8.87 11.19
C PRO A 260 6.47 -8.79 9.78
N TRP A 261 6.01 -7.81 9.03
CA TRP A 261 6.56 -7.61 7.70
C TRP A 261 8.06 -7.33 7.78
N VAL A 262 8.83 -8.12 7.07
CA VAL A 262 10.25 -7.88 6.84
C VAL A 262 10.38 -7.54 5.36
N ARG A 263 10.90 -6.34 5.08
CA ARG A 263 11.14 -5.92 3.70
C ARG A 263 11.98 -6.98 2.99
N PRO A 264 11.52 -7.52 1.84
CA PRO A 264 12.37 -8.39 1.05
C PRO A 264 13.59 -7.59 0.60
N VAL A 265 14.79 -8.07 0.90
CA VAL A 265 16.02 -7.54 0.34
C VAL A 265 16.08 -8.00 -1.12
N GLY A 266 15.29 -7.33 -1.98
CA GLY A 266 15.37 -7.52 -3.43
C GLY A 266 16.65 -6.88 -3.98
N PRO A 267 17.14 -7.32 -5.13
CA PRO A 267 18.27 -6.68 -5.77
C PRO A 267 17.89 -5.21 -6.03
N ARG A 268 18.68 -4.30 -5.47
CA ARG A 268 18.60 -2.87 -5.79
C ARG A 268 18.79 -2.74 -7.29
N VAL A 269 17.74 -2.37 -8.02
CA VAL A 269 17.90 -1.98 -9.42
C VAL A 269 18.71 -0.68 -9.40
N GLU A 270 20.00 -0.76 -9.76
CA GLU A 270 20.80 0.42 -9.98
C GLU A 270 20.13 1.23 -11.10
N VAL A 271 19.59 2.36 -10.73
CA VAL A 271 19.13 3.35 -11.69
C VAL A 271 20.38 3.89 -12.40
N HIS A 272 20.65 3.41 -13.61
CA HIS A 272 21.68 3.99 -14.46
C HIS A 272 21.34 5.46 -14.66
N ARG A 273 22.10 6.34 -14.00
CA ARG A 273 22.08 7.76 -14.31
C ARG A 273 22.49 7.92 -15.78
N PHE A 274 21.56 8.34 -16.61
CA PHE A 274 21.92 8.87 -17.92
C PHE A 274 22.79 10.09 -17.69
N LYS A 275 24.10 9.94 -17.93
CA LYS A 275 25.00 11.08 -18.10
C LYS A 275 24.62 11.78 -19.40
N ARG A 276 24.34 13.06 -19.30
CA ARG A 276 24.27 13.96 -20.46
C ARG A 276 25.65 14.10 -21.08
#